data_caa15498f716b8dbf0ef841a1c025b04
#
_entry.id   caa15498f716b8dbf0ef841a1c025b04
#
_cell.length_a   1.000
_cell.length_b   1.000
_cell.length_c   1.000
_cell.angle_alpha   90.00
_cell.angle_beta   90.00
_cell.angle_gamma   90.00
#
_symmetry.space_group_name_H-M   'P 1'
#
loop_
_entity.id
_entity.type
_entity.pdbx_description
1 polymer ?
#
loop_
_entity_poly.entity_id
_entity_poly.type
_entity_poly.pdbx_seq_one_letter_code
_entity_poly.pdbx_strand_id
1 'polypeptide(L)'
;CRLSDAVPQTVELGLHLCYGGPGHKHIKEPSDLSVCVEFSNGFTVGTKRSIEWIHMPVPRDRNDEKYFEALSKLKLAPETELILGLVHHTGGIEGTRQRIETATQYIRDFAISTECGLGRREPSTLNELMDLHISAANI
;
A
#
# COMPACT_ATOMS: atom_id res chain seq x y z
N CYS A 1 0.09 -12.45 15.32
CA CYS A 1 1.17 -12.88 14.87
C CYS A 1 1.65 -14.35 14.97
N ARG A 2 0.79 -15.32 15.38
CA ARG A 2 1.17 -16.75 15.42
C ARG A 2 1.63 -17.29 14.06
N LEU A 3 1.00 -16.87 12.97
CA LEU A 3 1.38 -17.31 11.61
C LEU A 3 2.69 -16.65 11.16
N SER A 4 2.84 -15.35 11.41
CA SER A 4 4.07 -14.61 11.08
C SER A 4 5.29 -15.16 11.83
N ASP A 5 5.12 -15.50 13.11
CA ASP A 5 6.20 -16.06 13.93
C ASP A 5 6.61 -17.49 13.52
N ALA A 6 5.79 -18.18 12.71
CA ALA A 6 6.10 -19.50 12.17
C ALA A 6 6.92 -19.44 10.86
N VAL A 7 7.02 -18.28 10.22
CA VAL A 7 7.85 -18.11 9.01
C VAL A 7 9.33 -18.09 9.41
N PRO A 8 10.21 -18.89 8.80
CA PRO A 8 11.64 -18.92 9.13
C PRO A 8 12.30 -17.55 8.97
N GLN A 9 13.27 -17.23 9.82
CA GLN A 9 14.02 -15.96 9.78
C GLN A 9 14.76 -15.72 8.45
N THR A 10 15.04 -16.79 7.70
CA THR A 10 15.71 -16.73 6.40
C THR A 10 14.76 -16.40 5.23
N VAL A 11 13.47 -16.26 5.49
CA VAL A 11 12.45 -15.94 4.50
C VAL A 11 11.90 -14.54 4.80
N GLU A 12 11.84 -13.67 3.81
CA GLU A 12 11.24 -12.35 3.95
C GLU A 12 9.77 -12.46 4.35
N LEU A 13 9.36 -11.62 5.30
CA LEU A 13 7.98 -11.52 5.77
C LEU A 13 7.41 -10.17 5.39
N GLY A 14 6.44 -10.16 4.50
CA GLY A 14 5.68 -8.97 4.16
C GLY A 14 4.22 -9.04 4.64
N LEU A 15 3.64 -7.88 4.90
CA LEU A 15 2.23 -7.74 5.21
C LEU A 15 1.52 -6.98 4.08
N HIS A 16 0.57 -7.63 3.42
CA HIS A 16 -0.32 -6.98 2.45
C HIS A 16 -1.70 -6.75 3.06
N LEU A 17 -2.12 -5.49 3.11
CA LEU A 17 -3.47 -5.10 3.49
C LEU A 17 -4.33 -4.88 2.25
N CYS A 18 -5.62 -5.23 2.33
CA CYS A 18 -6.53 -5.14 1.19
C CYS A 18 -7.97 -4.90 1.66
N TYR A 19 -8.70 -4.06 0.95
CA TYR A 19 -10.13 -3.80 1.21
C TYR A 19 -11.06 -4.82 0.56
N GLY A 20 -10.50 -5.90 0.02
CA GLY A 20 -11.20 -6.91 -0.75
C GLY A 20 -11.14 -6.62 -2.24
N GLY A 21 -11.44 -7.60 -3.07
CA GLY A 21 -11.22 -7.43 -4.49
C GLY A 21 -12.04 -8.30 -5.45
N PRO A 22 -13.22 -8.87 -5.08
CA PRO A 22 -14.01 -9.57 -6.08
C PRO A 22 -14.45 -8.57 -7.17
N GLY A 23 -14.08 -8.86 -8.43
CA GLY A 23 -14.38 -8.00 -9.57
C GLY A 23 -13.74 -6.60 -9.51
N HIS A 24 -12.57 -6.45 -8.86
CA HIS A 24 -11.87 -5.16 -8.67
C HIS A 24 -12.71 -4.09 -7.94
N LYS A 25 -13.55 -4.51 -7.02
CA LYS A 25 -14.35 -3.61 -6.18
C LYS A 25 -14.04 -3.89 -4.72
N HIS A 26 -13.99 -2.84 -3.92
CA HIS A 26 -13.86 -2.99 -2.48
C HIS A 26 -15.12 -3.63 -1.91
N ILE A 27 -14.94 -4.49 -0.89
CA ILE A 27 -16.06 -5.02 -0.12
C ILE A 27 -16.67 -3.90 0.73
N LYS A 28 -15.79 -3.01 1.23
CA LYS A 28 -16.16 -1.82 1.99
C LYS A 28 -15.21 -0.69 1.63
N GLU A 29 -15.76 0.46 1.24
CA GLU A 29 -14.96 1.65 1.00
C GLU A 29 -14.43 2.19 2.34
N PRO A 30 -13.11 2.42 2.45
CA PRO A 30 -12.52 2.99 3.66
C PRO A 30 -12.81 4.48 3.74
N SER A 31 -12.99 4.99 4.96
CA SER A 31 -13.07 6.44 5.22
C SER A 31 -11.69 7.10 5.09
N ASP A 32 -10.66 6.41 5.56
CA ASP A 32 -9.26 6.84 5.61
C ASP A 32 -8.33 5.63 5.86
N LEU A 33 -7.02 5.87 6.03
CA LEU A 33 -6.00 4.85 6.32
C LEU A 33 -5.93 4.42 7.80
N SER A 34 -6.76 4.94 8.70
CA SER A 34 -6.65 4.68 10.14
C SER A 34 -6.63 3.18 10.47
N VAL A 35 -7.53 2.40 9.87
CA VAL A 35 -7.60 0.95 10.12
C VAL A 35 -6.33 0.23 9.66
N CYS A 36 -5.77 0.62 8.51
CA CYS A 36 -4.50 0.05 8.02
C CYS A 36 -3.34 0.40 8.94
N VAL A 37 -3.27 1.65 9.40
CA VAL A 37 -2.24 2.14 10.32
C VAL A 37 -2.34 1.43 11.68
N GLU A 38 -3.52 1.36 12.28
CA GLU A 38 -3.75 0.67 13.56
C GLU A 38 -3.39 -0.80 13.47
N PHE A 39 -3.81 -1.47 12.40
CA PHE A 39 -3.49 -2.88 12.18
C PHE A 39 -1.98 -3.09 12.02
N SER A 40 -1.31 -2.25 11.22
CA SER A 40 0.14 -2.34 11.00
C SER A 40 0.93 -2.10 12.29
N ASN A 41 0.57 -1.09 13.07
CA ASN A 41 1.19 -0.83 14.37
C ASN A 41 1.01 -2.03 15.32
N GLY A 42 -0.20 -2.58 15.38
CA GLY A 42 -0.48 -3.77 16.21
C GLY A 42 0.24 -5.02 15.72
N PHE A 43 0.37 -5.20 14.40
CA PHE A 43 1.08 -6.31 13.79
C PHE A 43 2.58 -6.24 14.07
N THR A 44 3.19 -5.05 13.96
CA THR A 44 4.60 -4.80 14.27
C THR A 44 4.91 -5.13 15.73
N VAL A 45 4.07 -4.66 16.66
CA VAL A 45 4.26 -4.94 18.10
C VAL A 45 4.05 -6.42 18.43
N GLY A 46 3.10 -7.07 17.76
CA GLY A 46 2.73 -8.45 18.05
C GLY A 46 3.57 -9.53 17.36
N THR A 47 4.42 -9.16 16.39
CA THR A 47 5.28 -10.09 15.64
C THR A 47 6.68 -10.12 16.27
N LYS A 48 7.24 -11.33 16.45
CA LYS A 48 8.53 -11.53 17.16
C LYS A 48 9.74 -11.53 16.21
N ARG A 49 9.54 -11.29 14.94
CA ARG A 49 10.58 -11.26 13.92
C ARG A 49 10.48 -9.99 13.08
N SER A 50 11.50 -9.70 12.29
CA SER A 50 11.49 -8.60 11.32
C SER A 50 10.34 -8.75 10.34
N ILE A 51 9.76 -7.61 9.97
CA ILE A 51 8.79 -7.46 8.89
C ILE A 51 9.51 -6.62 7.85
N GLU A 52 9.79 -7.20 6.69
CA GLU A 52 10.58 -6.54 5.67
C GLU A 52 9.80 -5.45 4.96
N TRP A 53 8.49 -5.65 4.75
CA TRP A 53 7.65 -4.60 4.16
C TRP A 53 6.18 -4.69 4.60
N ILE A 54 5.51 -3.54 4.59
CA ILE A 54 4.06 -3.43 4.79
C ILE A 54 3.46 -2.67 3.62
N HIS A 55 2.52 -3.30 2.93
CA HIS A 55 1.78 -2.70 1.83
C HIS A 55 0.39 -2.26 2.28
N MET A 56 0.05 -0.99 2.01
CA MET A 56 -1.27 -0.41 2.29
C MET A 56 -1.98 -0.02 1.00
N PRO A 57 -3.25 -0.44 0.81
CA PRO A 57 -4.04 -0.06 -0.36
C PRO A 57 -4.47 1.40 -0.27
N VAL A 58 -4.46 2.10 -1.39
CA VAL A 58 -5.02 3.43 -1.54
C VAL A 58 -6.06 3.39 -2.66
N PRO A 59 -7.35 3.66 -2.38
CA PRO A 59 -8.38 3.66 -3.41
C PRO A 59 -8.10 4.69 -4.51
N ARG A 60 -8.48 4.37 -5.73
CA ARG A 60 -8.22 5.20 -6.93
C ARG A 60 -8.72 6.64 -6.80
N ASP A 61 -9.81 6.83 -6.08
CA ASP A 61 -10.49 8.13 -5.94
C ASP A 61 -10.04 8.92 -4.70
N ARG A 62 -9.00 8.41 -3.99
CA ARG A 62 -8.50 9.05 -2.77
C ARG A 62 -7.14 9.70 -3.04
N ASN A 63 -7.19 11.01 -3.17
CA ASN A 63 -6.02 11.90 -3.25
C ASN A 63 -6.12 13.07 -2.26
N ASP A 64 -7.07 12.99 -1.31
CA ASP A 64 -7.35 14.00 -0.30
C ASP A 64 -6.52 13.80 0.96
N GLU A 65 -6.11 14.89 1.59
CA GLU A 65 -5.30 14.90 2.81
C GLU A 65 -5.92 14.08 3.94
N LYS A 66 -7.24 14.15 4.10
CA LYS A 66 -7.97 13.43 5.14
C LYS A 66 -7.74 11.92 5.06
N TYR A 67 -7.59 11.38 3.84
CA TYR A 67 -7.33 9.95 3.67
C TYR A 67 -5.95 9.56 4.20
N PHE A 68 -4.93 10.38 3.95
CA PHE A 68 -3.53 10.10 4.27
C PHE A 68 -3.10 10.55 5.68
N GLU A 69 -3.84 11.44 6.34
CA GLU A 69 -3.49 12.01 7.65
C GLU A 69 -3.10 10.94 8.68
N ALA A 70 -3.73 9.78 8.64
CA ALA A 70 -3.46 8.69 9.56
C ALA A 70 -2.01 8.15 9.46
N LEU A 71 -1.32 8.32 8.31
CA LEU A 71 0.08 7.91 8.14
C LEU A 71 1.02 8.59 9.15
N SER A 72 0.70 9.78 9.63
CA SER A 72 1.46 10.47 10.67
C SER A 72 1.55 9.69 12.00
N LYS A 73 0.68 8.70 12.20
CA LYS A 73 0.61 7.82 13.38
C LYS A 73 1.23 6.45 13.15
N LEU A 74 1.76 6.19 11.95
CA LEU A 74 2.37 4.92 11.61
C LEU A 74 3.71 4.77 12.35
N LYS A 75 3.94 3.58 12.91
CA LYS A 75 5.13 3.24 13.68
C LYS A 75 5.73 1.95 13.12
N LEU A 76 6.67 2.10 12.21
CA LEU A 76 7.41 0.98 11.64
C LEU A 76 8.80 0.86 12.27
N ALA A 77 9.34 -0.35 12.26
CA ALA A 77 10.75 -0.56 12.56
C ALA A 77 11.61 0.04 11.43
N PRO A 78 12.85 0.48 11.71
CA PRO A 78 13.71 1.12 10.72
C PRO A 78 13.98 0.27 9.47
N GLU A 79 13.94 -1.05 9.61
CA GLU A 79 14.14 -2.03 8.54
C GLU A 79 12.88 -2.32 7.72
N THR A 80 11.70 -1.87 8.17
CA THR A 80 10.43 -2.16 7.52
C THR A 80 10.12 -1.12 6.44
N GLU A 81 10.08 -1.53 5.17
CA GLU A 81 9.66 -0.68 4.07
C GLU A 81 8.14 -0.49 4.05
N LEU A 82 7.69 0.76 3.96
CA LEU A 82 6.29 1.06 3.65
C LEU A 82 6.09 1.07 2.13
N ILE A 83 5.07 0.37 1.66
CA ILE A 83 4.65 0.38 0.25
C ILE A 83 3.21 0.89 0.17
N LEU A 84 2.98 1.96 -0.59
CA LEU A 84 1.66 2.52 -0.79
C LEU A 84 1.12 2.18 -2.19
N GLY A 85 -0.11 1.71 -2.23
CA GLY A 85 -0.81 1.30 -3.47
C GLY A 85 -1.33 2.50 -4.27
N LEU A 86 -0.44 3.40 -4.73
CA LEU A 86 -0.78 4.68 -5.34
C LEU A 86 -0.98 4.63 -6.86
N VAL A 87 -0.50 3.54 -7.50
CA VAL A 87 -0.51 3.43 -8.97
C VAL A 87 -1.82 2.81 -9.44
N HIS A 88 -2.60 3.58 -10.19
CA HIS A 88 -3.85 3.12 -10.79
C HIS A 88 -3.91 3.44 -12.27
N HIS A 89 -4.36 2.48 -13.07
CA HIS A 89 -4.61 2.69 -14.50
C HIS A 89 -5.58 3.86 -14.73
N THR A 90 -6.65 3.93 -13.95
CA THR A 90 -7.58 5.07 -13.94
C THR A 90 -6.91 6.28 -13.28
N GLY A 91 -6.89 7.43 -13.95
CA GLY A 91 -6.20 8.63 -13.49
C GLY A 91 -4.74 8.74 -13.94
N GLY A 92 -4.15 7.63 -14.40
CA GLY A 92 -2.82 7.62 -15.02
C GLY A 92 -1.73 8.22 -14.14
N ILE A 93 -0.71 8.78 -14.80
CA ILE A 93 0.45 9.35 -14.13
C ILE A 93 0.11 10.57 -13.27
N GLU A 94 -0.81 11.40 -13.72
CA GLU A 94 -1.21 12.60 -12.98
C GLU A 94 -1.93 12.26 -11.67
N GLY A 95 -2.88 11.33 -11.71
CA GLY A 95 -3.53 10.86 -10.48
C GLY A 95 -2.55 10.17 -9.53
N THR A 96 -1.55 9.46 -10.05
CA THR A 96 -0.49 8.87 -9.25
C THR A 96 0.38 9.95 -8.59
N ARG A 97 0.78 10.98 -9.35
CA ARG A 97 1.54 12.13 -8.85
C ARG A 97 0.82 12.82 -7.69
N GLN A 98 -0.45 13.13 -7.86
CA GLN A 98 -1.25 13.79 -6.82
C GLN A 98 -1.30 12.96 -5.53
N ARG A 99 -1.46 11.64 -5.63
CA ARG A 99 -1.45 10.74 -4.45
C ARG A 99 -0.09 10.69 -3.77
N ILE A 100 1.00 10.67 -4.55
CA ILE A 100 2.38 10.74 -4.02
C ILE A 100 2.59 12.06 -3.27
N GLU A 101 2.25 13.20 -3.90
CA GLU A 101 2.41 14.53 -3.30
C GLU A 101 1.62 14.66 -2.00
N THR A 102 0.38 14.15 -1.95
CA THR A 102 -0.43 14.18 -0.73
C THR A 102 0.15 13.26 0.35
N ALA A 103 0.54 12.02 0.00
CA ALA A 103 1.14 11.09 0.96
C ALA A 103 2.43 11.65 1.57
N THR A 104 3.26 12.31 0.77
CA THR A 104 4.55 12.89 1.19
C THR A 104 4.42 13.96 2.26
N GLN A 105 3.26 14.58 2.43
CA GLN A 105 2.99 15.53 3.52
C GLN A 105 2.95 14.85 4.90
N TYR A 106 2.66 13.55 4.95
CA TYR A 106 2.49 12.78 6.19
C TYR A 106 3.58 11.76 6.44
N ILE A 107 4.21 11.24 5.37
CA ILE A 107 5.32 10.29 5.45
C ILE A 107 6.25 10.48 4.24
N ARG A 108 7.57 10.35 4.45
CA ARG A 108 8.56 10.65 3.39
C ARG A 108 9.14 9.42 2.73
N ASP A 109 9.41 8.39 3.51
CA ASP A 109 10.09 7.19 3.04
C ASP A 109 9.06 6.09 2.76
N PHE A 110 8.70 5.90 1.49
CA PHE A 110 7.81 4.84 1.04
C PHE A 110 8.08 4.47 -0.43
N ALA A 111 7.87 3.21 -0.73
CA ALA A 111 7.79 2.72 -2.11
C ALA A 111 6.35 2.83 -2.65
N ILE A 112 6.21 2.74 -3.96
CA ILE A 112 4.91 2.77 -4.63
C ILE A 112 4.59 1.43 -5.28
N SER A 113 3.31 1.10 -5.34
CA SER A 113 2.81 -0.08 -6.05
C SER A 113 1.39 0.14 -6.55
N THR A 114 0.83 -0.87 -7.22
CA THR A 114 -0.62 -0.93 -7.44
C THR A 114 -1.34 -1.23 -6.12
N GLU A 115 -2.62 -0.85 -6.03
CA GLU A 115 -3.43 -1.05 -4.82
C GLU A 115 -3.51 -2.52 -4.38
N CYS A 116 -3.53 -3.44 -5.34
CA CYS A 116 -3.64 -4.88 -5.08
C CYS A 116 -3.00 -5.67 -6.22
N GLY A 117 -2.94 -7.00 -6.06
CA GLY A 117 -2.39 -7.90 -7.05
C GLY A 117 -3.14 -7.87 -8.39
N LEU A 118 -2.42 -8.18 -9.48
CA LEU A 118 -2.88 -8.05 -10.86
C LEU A 118 -3.64 -9.27 -11.40
N GLY A 119 -3.72 -10.37 -10.64
CA GLY A 119 -4.23 -11.65 -11.12
C GLY A 119 -5.71 -11.67 -11.57
N ARG A 120 -6.48 -10.64 -11.26
CA ARG A 120 -7.88 -10.49 -11.68
C ARG A 120 -8.09 -9.34 -12.66
N ARG A 121 -7.02 -8.70 -13.10
CA ARG A 121 -7.07 -7.58 -14.03
C ARG A 121 -7.26 -8.08 -15.45
N GLU A 122 -7.95 -7.29 -16.26
CA GLU A 122 -8.06 -7.51 -17.71
C GLU A 122 -6.66 -7.51 -18.36
N PRO A 123 -6.22 -8.60 -19.00
CA PRO A 123 -4.86 -8.72 -19.51
C PRO A 123 -4.44 -7.62 -20.48
N SER A 124 -5.38 -7.09 -21.27
CA SER A 124 -5.13 -6.00 -22.24
C SER A 124 -4.64 -4.70 -21.58
N THR A 125 -4.90 -4.50 -20.29
CA THR A 125 -4.50 -3.30 -19.53
C THR A 125 -3.16 -3.43 -18.82
N LEU A 126 -2.53 -4.61 -18.87
CA LEU A 126 -1.31 -4.87 -18.08
C LEU A 126 -0.10 -4.07 -18.58
N ASN A 127 0.10 -4.02 -19.91
CA ASN A 127 1.25 -3.30 -20.47
C ASN A 127 1.19 -1.82 -20.11
N GLU A 128 0.04 -1.16 -20.31
CA GLU A 128 -0.13 0.25 -19.96
C GLU A 128 0.08 0.50 -18.47
N LEU A 129 -0.35 -0.44 -17.61
CA LEU A 129 -0.13 -0.32 -16.18
C LEU A 129 1.34 -0.47 -15.79
N MET A 130 2.09 -1.35 -16.46
CA MET A 130 3.54 -1.49 -16.24
C MET A 130 4.29 -0.23 -16.69
N ASP A 131 3.96 0.32 -17.86
CA ASP A 131 4.54 1.56 -18.35
C ASP A 131 4.24 2.74 -17.41
N LEU A 132 3.01 2.78 -16.89
CA LEU A 132 2.63 3.76 -15.87
C LEU A 132 3.45 3.60 -14.58
N HIS A 133 3.66 2.36 -14.14
CA HIS A 133 4.44 2.07 -12.93
C HIS A 133 5.90 2.50 -13.09
N ILE A 134 6.51 2.19 -14.23
CA ILE A 134 7.87 2.65 -14.58
C ILE A 134 7.95 4.17 -14.58
N SER A 135 6.97 4.85 -15.17
CA SER A 135 6.91 6.31 -15.21
C SER A 135 6.76 6.91 -13.82
N ALA A 136 5.93 6.29 -12.97
CA ALA A 136 5.66 6.74 -11.60
C ALA A 136 6.89 6.57 -10.68
N ALA A 137 7.72 5.57 -10.93
CA ALA A 137 8.95 5.34 -10.16
C ALA A 137 10.02 6.44 -10.38
N ASN A 138 9.82 7.33 -11.35
CA ASN A 138 10.73 8.45 -11.67
C ASN A 138 10.16 9.83 -11.25
N ILE A 139 9.08 9.85 -10.46
CA ILE A 139 8.52 11.07 -9.87
C ILE A 139 9.26 11.39 -8.57
#